data_f91430f7fb46d1220d1a7ddaef9fc7e5
#
_entry.id   f91430f7fb46d1220d1a7ddaef9fc7e5
#
_cell.length_a   1.000
_cell.length_b   1.000
_cell.length_c   1.000
_cell.angle_alpha   90.00
_cell.angle_beta   90.00
_cell.angle_gamma   90.00
#
_symmetry.space_group_name_H-M   'P 1'
#
loop_
_entity.id
_entity.type
_entity.pdbx_description
1 polymer ?
#
loop_
_entity_poly.entity_id
_entity_poly.type
_entity_poly.pdbx_seq_one_letter_code
_entity_poly.pdbx_strand_id
1 'polypeptide(L)'
;MPLIHGQDGTKLSKRHGALGVESYRDLGYLPDALCNYLLRLGWSHGDDEIISRKDALKWFDFDKVGQSASRFDITKLDNINSIYIKNLDDDYLIKLLIKELEKHPNLIINSTTTQRIKAGIKGLKTRVKTIKELAEISTFYMAKTPLQLDQKARNILNEDAIKIINGLREPL
;
A
#
# COMPACT_ATOMS: atom_id res chain seq x y z
N MET A 1 11.73 27.63 1.42
CA MET A 1 11.31 26.24 1.67
C MET A 1 12.34 25.57 2.57
N PRO A 2 11.92 24.81 3.56
CA PRO A 2 12.84 24.10 4.44
C PRO A 2 13.64 23.05 3.66
N LEU A 3 14.86 22.77 4.13
CA LEU A 3 15.64 21.66 3.62
C LEU A 3 15.07 20.35 4.17
N ILE A 4 15.00 19.32 3.32
CA ILE A 4 14.59 17.99 3.74
C ILE A 4 15.85 17.18 4.07
N HIS A 5 15.89 16.59 5.25
CA HIS A 5 16.95 15.72 5.72
C HIS A 5 16.49 14.25 5.75
N GLY A 6 17.42 13.34 5.61
CA GLY A 6 17.23 11.92 5.87
C GLY A 6 17.07 11.63 7.37
N GLN A 7 16.84 10.37 7.72
CA GLN A 7 16.76 9.94 9.13
C GLN A 7 18.07 10.14 9.89
N ASP A 8 19.18 10.08 9.19
CA ASP A 8 20.55 10.33 9.70
C ASP A 8 20.84 11.82 9.96
N GLY A 9 19.91 12.72 9.65
CA GLY A 9 20.06 14.17 9.79
C GLY A 9 20.87 14.83 8.70
N THR A 10 21.37 14.11 7.70
CA THR A 10 22.05 14.71 6.55
C THR A 10 21.04 15.21 5.52
N LYS A 11 21.44 16.17 4.68
CA LYS A 11 20.58 16.67 3.61
C LYS A 11 20.19 15.53 2.67
N LEU A 12 18.89 15.32 2.49
CA LEU A 12 18.37 14.31 1.57
C LEU A 12 18.82 14.61 0.14
N SER A 13 19.56 13.70 -0.46
CA SER A 13 20.06 13.82 -1.83
C SER A 13 20.09 12.45 -2.52
N LYS A 14 20.14 12.45 -3.86
CA LYS A 14 20.26 11.20 -4.63
C LYS A 14 21.47 10.34 -4.21
N ARG A 15 22.57 10.97 -3.78
CA ARG A 15 23.77 10.27 -3.28
C ARG A 15 23.55 9.61 -1.90
N HIS A 16 22.55 10.04 -1.15
CA HIS A 16 22.17 9.53 0.17
C HIS A 16 20.84 8.80 0.14
N GLY A 17 20.48 8.16 -1.00
CA GLY A 17 19.31 7.32 -1.11
C GLY A 17 17.98 8.05 -1.33
N ALA A 18 18.00 9.35 -1.65
CA ALA A 18 16.78 10.03 -2.07
C ALA A 18 16.28 9.43 -3.39
N LEU A 19 15.08 8.90 -3.36
CA LEU A 19 14.40 8.34 -4.52
C LEU A 19 13.85 9.47 -5.41
N GLY A 20 13.89 9.27 -6.73
CA GLY A 20 13.10 10.09 -7.65
C GLY A 20 11.60 9.84 -7.48
N VAL A 21 10.76 10.77 -7.94
CA VAL A 21 9.29 10.65 -7.83
C VAL A 21 8.78 9.36 -8.49
N GLU A 22 9.38 8.98 -9.60
CA GLU A 22 9.07 7.74 -10.33
C GLU A 22 9.25 6.50 -9.46
N SER A 23 10.28 6.49 -8.62
CA SER A 23 10.55 5.35 -7.74
C SER A 23 9.43 5.14 -6.71
N TYR A 24 8.82 6.22 -6.19
CA TYR A 24 7.68 6.08 -5.28
C TYR A 24 6.46 5.48 -5.98
N ARG A 25 6.23 5.85 -7.24
CA ARG A 25 5.19 5.21 -8.07
C ARG A 25 5.48 3.72 -8.25
N ASP A 26 6.74 3.35 -8.53
CA ASP A 26 7.15 1.97 -8.74
C ASP A 26 7.12 1.14 -7.46
N LEU A 27 7.24 1.78 -6.29
CA LEU A 27 7.00 1.19 -4.98
C LEU A 27 5.50 1.08 -4.63
N GLY A 28 4.61 1.64 -5.44
CA GLY A 28 3.17 1.53 -5.28
C GLY A 28 2.54 2.57 -4.35
N TYR A 29 3.21 3.73 -4.16
CA TYR A 29 2.60 4.86 -3.46
C TYR A 29 1.61 5.59 -4.35
N LEU A 30 0.49 6.01 -3.77
CA LEU A 30 -0.52 6.81 -4.44
C LEU A 30 -0.04 8.26 -4.59
N PRO A 31 -0.28 8.91 -5.75
CA PRO A 31 0.15 10.30 -5.98
C PRO A 31 -0.37 11.26 -4.93
N ASP A 32 -1.66 11.15 -4.56
CA ASP A 32 -2.28 12.05 -3.59
C ASP A 32 -1.71 11.85 -2.17
N ALA A 33 -1.37 10.60 -1.79
CA ALA A 33 -0.71 10.31 -0.52
C ALA A 33 0.70 10.92 -0.47
N LEU A 34 1.47 10.78 -1.53
CA LEU A 34 2.79 11.39 -1.64
C LEU A 34 2.71 12.91 -1.61
N CYS A 35 1.77 13.53 -2.33
CA CYS A 35 1.55 14.97 -2.30
C CYS A 35 1.17 15.45 -0.89
N ASN A 36 0.27 14.76 -0.21
CA ASN A 36 -0.11 15.09 1.17
C ASN A 36 1.11 15.00 2.10
N TYR A 37 1.88 13.93 2.00
CA TYR A 37 3.08 13.74 2.81
C TYR A 37 4.11 14.87 2.58
N LEU A 38 4.41 15.19 1.33
CA LEU A 38 5.36 16.25 0.97
C LEU A 38 4.87 17.64 1.43
N LEU A 39 3.57 17.91 1.33
CA LEU A 39 2.97 19.14 1.86
C LEU A 39 3.25 19.26 3.36
N ARG A 40 3.00 18.19 4.12
CA ARG A 40 3.19 18.14 5.57
C ARG A 40 4.64 18.26 6.03
N LEU A 41 5.61 18.02 5.16
CA LEU A 41 7.03 18.23 5.49
C LEU A 41 7.40 19.70 5.69
N GLY A 42 6.66 20.63 5.09
CA GLY A 42 6.99 22.04 5.19
C GLY A 42 5.82 22.95 5.53
N TRP A 43 4.61 22.42 5.65
CA TRP A 43 3.40 23.18 5.90
C TRP A 43 2.41 22.35 6.73
N SER A 44 1.58 23.03 7.52
CA SER A 44 0.54 22.39 8.32
C SER A 44 -0.72 23.24 8.39
N HIS A 45 -1.86 22.57 8.59
CA HIS A 45 -3.15 23.17 8.88
C HIS A 45 -3.66 22.52 10.16
N GLY A 46 -3.42 23.20 11.30
CA GLY A 46 -3.70 22.61 12.61
C GLY A 46 -3.03 21.24 12.77
N ASP A 47 -3.78 20.29 13.31
CA ASP A 47 -3.36 18.91 13.55
C ASP A 47 -3.77 17.95 12.42
N ASP A 48 -4.31 18.47 11.31
CA ASP A 48 -4.75 17.65 10.18
C ASP A 48 -3.56 16.91 9.56
N GLU A 49 -3.57 15.58 9.62
CA GLU A 49 -2.56 14.74 8.99
C GLU A 49 -2.95 14.34 7.56
N ILE A 50 -4.23 14.13 7.33
CA ILE A 50 -4.78 13.73 6.02
C ILE A 50 -5.48 14.93 5.41
N ILE A 51 -4.83 15.52 4.42
CA ILE A 51 -5.29 16.71 3.74
C ILE A 51 -5.53 16.37 2.28
N SER A 52 -6.79 16.41 1.84
CA SER A 52 -7.11 16.16 0.43
C SER A 52 -6.47 17.22 -0.47
N ARG A 53 -6.21 16.86 -1.73
CA ARG A 53 -5.68 17.83 -2.71
C ARG A 53 -6.59 19.08 -2.84
N LYS A 54 -7.90 18.88 -2.76
CA LYS A 54 -8.89 19.97 -2.81
C LYS A 54 -8.75 20.91 -1.62
N ASP A 55 -8.61 20.35 -0.42
CA ASP A 55 -8.44 21.14 0.80
C ASP A 55 -7.07 21.81 0.86
N ALA A 56 -6.02 21.11 0.41
CA ALA A 56 -4.69 21.67 0.28
C ALA A 56 -4.67 22.92 -0.62
N LEU A 57 -5.33 22.87 -1.78
CA LEU A 57 -5.44 24.02 -2.69
C LEU A 57 -6.23 25.18 -2.09
N LYS A 58 -7.18 24.91 -1.18
CA LYS A 58 -8.00 25.93 -0.53
C LYS A 58 -7.29 26.58 0.66
N TRP A 59 -6.53 25.79 1.42
CA TRP A 59 -5.98 26.20 2.70
C TRP A 59 -4.51 26.62 2.64
N PHE A 60 -3.80 26.25 1.56
CA PHE A 60 -2.37 26.53 1.42
C PHE A 60 -2.12 28.04 1.41
N ASP A 61 -1.20 28.44 2.29
CA ASP A 61 -0.72 29.80 2.41
C ASP A 61 0.81 29.78 2.57
N PHE A 62 1.51 30.63 1.82
CA PHE A 62 2.95 30.75 1.88
C PHE A 62 3.46 31.24 3.23
N ASP A 63 2.69 32.07 3.93
CA ASP A 63 3.06 32.63 5.23
C ASP A 63 3.13 31.54 6.31
N LYS A 64 2.45 30.40 6.10
CA LYS A 64 2.45 29.24 6.99
C LYS A 64 3.49 28.18 6.65
N VAL A 65 4.34 28.44 5.65
CA VAL A 65 5.43 27.52 5.32
C VAL A 65 6.51 27.61 6.38
N GLY A 66 6.78 26.48 7.05
CA GLY A 66 7.80 26.36 8.07
C GLY A 66 9.20 26.67 7.56
N GLN A 67 10.03 27.24 8.42
CA GLN A 67 11.44 27.52 8.10
C GLN A 67 12.39 26.44 8.61
N SER A 68 11.93 25.63 9.56
CA SER A 68 12.73 24.55 10.17
C SER A 68 12.95 23.41 9.20
N ALA A 69 14.13 22.80 9.27
CA ALA A 69 14.44 21.60 8.49
C ALA A 69 13.48 20.45 8.84
N SER A 70 12.99 19.78 7.81
CA SER A 70 12.09 18.63 7.95
C SER A 70 12.84 17.32 7.73
N ARG A 71 12.45 16.27 8.42
CA ARG A 71 13.01 14.93 8.24
C ARG A 71 12.06 14.05 7.43
N PHE A 72 12.63 13.38 6.41
CA PHE A 72 11.89 12.40 5.64
C PHE A 72 11.77 11.10 6.44
N ASP A 73 10.53 10.67 6.68
CA ASP A 73 10.20 9.44 7.40
C ASP A 73 9.31 8.56 6.52
N ILE A 74 9.88 7.45 6.06
CA ILE A 74 9.19 6.48 5.21
C ILE A 74 8.01 5.82 5.94
N THR A 75 8.15 5.59 7.25
CA THR A 75 7.07 4.97 8.05
C THR A 75 5.85 5.86 8.09
N LYS A 76 6.06 7.18 8.19
CA LYS A 76 4.97 8.16 8.13
C LYS A 76 4.31 8.19 6.75
N LEU A 77 5.10 8.13 5.69
CA LEU A 77 4.58 8.03 4.31
C LEU A 77 3.76 6.74 4.12
N ASP A 78 4.25 5.60 4.61
CA ASP A 78 3.54 4.32 4.60
C ASP A 78 2.18 4.41 5.28
N ASN A 79 2.12 5.03 6.45
CA ASN A 79 0.88 5.20 7.21
C ASN A 79 -0.11 6.08 6.46
N ILE A 80 0.33 7.22 5.94
CA ILE A 80 -0.51 8.11 5.12
C ILE A 80 -1.03 7.34 3.89
N ASN A 81 -0.16 6.66 3.17
CA ASN A 81 -0.54 5.92 1.97
C ASN A 81 -1.56 4.81 2.28
N SER A 82 -1.40 4.10 3.41
CA SER A 82 -2.38 3.09 3.85
C SER A 82 -3.77 3.68 4.08
N ILE A 83 -3.85 4.90 4.64
CA ILE A 83 -5.13 5.59 4.84
C ILE A 83 -5.76 5.95 3.50
N TYR A 84 -4.96 6.46 2.55
CA TYR A 84 -5.45 6.75 1.20
C TYR A 84 -5.96 5.49 0.50
N ILE A 85 -5.24 4.37 0.57
CA ILE A 85 -5.67 3.08 -0.01
C ILE A 85 -7.01 2.62 0.61
N LYS A 86 -7.15 2.69 1.94
CA LYS A 86 -8.39 2.31 2.64
C LYS A 86 -9.60 3.14 2.19
N ASN A 87 -9.38 4.41 1.89
CA ASN A 87 -10.44 5.36 1.51
C ASN A 87 -10.73 5.39 0.01
N LEU A 88 -9.91 4.73 -0.82
CA LEU A 88 -10.16 4.63 -2.25
C LEU A 88 -11.44 3.84 -2.55
N ASP A 89 -12.11 4.26 -3.61
CA ASP A 89 -13.17 3.48 -4.24
C ASP A 89 -12.65 2.10 -4.65
N ASP A 90 -13.43 1.06 -4.36
CA ASP A 90 -12.99 -0.32 -4.57
C ASP A 90 -12.77 -0.65 -6.05
N ASP A 91 -13.61 -0.16 -6.95
CA ASP A 91 -13.46 -0.42 -8.39
C ASP A 91 -12.23 0.31 -8.96
N TYR A 92 -11.93 1.51 -8.47
CA TYR A 92 -10.71 2.22 -8.84
C TYR A 92 -9.45 1.53 -8.30
N LEU A 93 -9.49 1.07 -7.04
CA LEU A 93 -8.39 0.32 -6.43
C LEU A 93 -8.11 -0.98 -7.19
N ILE A 94 -9.15 -1.70 -7.61
CA ILE A 94 -9.01 -2.92 -8.43
C ILE A 94 -8.34 -2.61 -9.77
N LYS A 95 -8.66 -1.51 -10.43
CA LYS A 95 -7.98 -1.11 -11.68
C LYS A 95 -6.47 -0.89 -11.46
N LEU A 96 -6.08 -0.22 -10.36
CA LEU A 96 -4.68 -0.03 -10.00
C LEU A 96 -3.99 -1.36 -9.72
N LEU A 97 -4.65 -2.23 -8.95
CA LEU A 97 -4.15 -3.57 -8.62
C LEU A 97 -3.94 -4.43 -9.86
N ILE A 98 -4.92 -4.48 -10.77
CA ILE A 98 -4.80 -5.27 -12.02
C ILE A 98 -3.61 -4.78 -12.83
N LYS A 99 -3.45 -3.46 -12.99
CA LYS A 99 -2.31 -2.87 -13.70
C LYS A 99 -0.95 -3.26 -13.07
N GLU A 100 -0.90 -3.40 -11.74
CA GLU A 100 0.31 -3.85 -11.06
C GLU A 100 0.56 -5.34 -11.29
N LEU A 101 -0.48 -6.17 -11.20
CA LEU A 101 -0.42 -7.61 -11.43
C LEU A 101 -0.01 -7.97 -12.87
N GLU A 102 -0.40 -7.16 -13.87
CA GLU A 102 -0.03 -7.34 -15.28
C GLU A 102 1.48 -7.25 -15.52
N LYS A 103 2.24 -6.63 -14.61
CA LYS A 103 3.70 -6.62 -14.68
C LYS A 103 4.33 -8.01 -14.40
N HIS A 104 3.55 -8.95 -13.90
CA HIS A 104 3.98 -10.30 -13.56
C HIS A 104 3.46 -11.32 -14.60
N PRO A 105 4.25 -11.69 -15.61
CA PRO A 105 3.78 -12.48 -16.77
C PRO A 105 3.31 -13.90 -16.42
N ASN A 106 3.68 -14.39 -15.25
CA ASN A 106 3.29 -15.73 -14.79
C ASN A 106 1.91 -15.78 -14.13
N LEU A 107 1.25 -14.63 -13.93
CA LEU A 107 -0.07 -14.55 -13.32
C LEU A 107 -1.17 -14.59 -14.38
N ILE A 108 -2.18 -15.42 -14.16
CA ILE A 108 -3.33 -15.51 -15.06
C ILE A 108 -4.44 -14.61 -14.51
N ILE A 109 -4.65 -13.48 -15.16
CA ILE A 109 -5.73 -12.55 -14.84
C ILE A 109 -6.87 -12.82 -15.82
N ASN A 110 -8.00 -13.28 -15.30
CA ASN A 110 -9.22 -13.55 -16.06
C ASN A 110 -10.46 -13.09 -15.28
N SER A 111 -11.66 -13.30 -15.84
CA SER A 111 -12.90 -12.88 -15.21
C SER A 111 -13.12 -13.51 -13.83
N THR A 112 -12.77 -14.78 -13.66
CA THR A 112 -12.91 -15.49 -12.38
C THR A 112 -11.97 -14.94 -11.32
N THR A 113 -10.68 -14.71 -11.66
CA THR A 113 -9.71 -14.14 -10.72
C THR A 113 -10.08 -12.70 -10.36
N THR A 114 -10.56 -11.91 -11.32
CA THR A 114 -11.04 -10.55 -11.08
C THR A 114 -12.24 -10.53 -10.13
N GLN A 115 -13.20 -11.45 -10.29
CA GLN A 115 -14.34 -11.57 -9.38
C GLN A 115 -13.91 -11.94 -7.95
N ARG A 116 -12.95 -12.87 -7.80
CA ARG A 116 -12.39 -13.23 -6.49
C ARG A 116 -11.70 -12.05 -5.82
N ILE A 117 -10.89 -11.29 -6.56
CA ILE A 117 -10.26 -10.06 -6.07
C ILE A 117 -11.33 -9.08 -5.63
N LYS A 118 -12.36 -8.86 -6.44
CA LYS A 118 -13.46 -7.94 -6.12
C LYS A 118 -14.19 -8.33 -4.83
N ALA A 119 -14.43 -9.62 -4.61
CA ALA A 119 -15.04 -10.11 -3.39
C ALA A 119 -14.15 -9.90 -2.14
N GLY A 120 -12.81 -9.96 -2.29
CA GLY A 120 -11.85 -9.85 -1.19
C GLY A 120 -11.28 -8.46 -0.93
N ILE A 121 -11.45 -7.51 -1.86
CA ILE A 121 -10.72 -6.24 -1.87
C ILE A 121 -10.87 -5.43 -0.56
N LYS A 122 -12.07 -5.42 0.03
CA LYS A 122 -12.35 -4.70 1.28
C LYS A 122 -11.50 -5.21 2.44
N GLY A 123 -11.27 -6.52 2.52
CA GLY A 123 -10.40 -7.11 3.53
C GLY A 123 -8.91 -6.91 3.22
N LEU A 124 -8.53 -6.94 1.95
CA LEU A 124 -7.15 -6.78 1.52
C LEU A 124 -6.64 -5.34 1.74
N LYS A 125 -7.42 -4.33 1.33
CA LYS A 125 -6.99 -2.92 1.41
C LYS A 125 -6.73 -2.42 2.83
N THR A 126 -7.21 -3.13 3.85
CA THR A 126 -6.96 -2.78 5.26
C THR A 126 -5.61 -3.27 5.78
N ARG A 127 -4.93 -4.17 5.05
CA ARG A 127 -3.74 -4.89 5.49
C ARG A 127 -2.45 -4.43 4.81
N VAL A 128 -2.54 -3.46 3.91
CA VAL A 128 -1.44 -3.05 3.05
C VAL A 128 -1.13 -1.58 3.18
N LYS A 129 0.09 -1.23 2.85
CA LYS A 129 0.57 0.14 2.83
C LYS A 129 0.79 0.66 1.41
N THR A 130 1.00 -0.23 0.43
CA THR A 130 1.24 0.12 -0.97
C THR A 130 0.43 -0.74 -1.93
N ILE A 131 0.26 -0.28 -3.18
CA ILE A 131 -0.37 -1.08 -4.25
C ILE A 131 0.48 -2.33 -4.57
N LYS A 132 1.79 -2.25 -4.39
CA LYS A 132 2.69 -3.38 -4.59
C LYS A 132 2.45 -4.49 -3.55
N GLU A 133 2.36 -4.13 -2.27
CA GLU A 133 1.97 -5.08 -1.21
C GLU A 133 0.57 -5.66 -1.48
N LEU A 134 -0.38 -4.84 -1.95
CA LEU A 134 -1.70 -5.30 -2.33
C LEU A 134 -1.63 -6.34 -3.45
N ALA A 135 -0.78 -6.12 -4.46
CA ALA A 135 -0.56 -7.08 -5.53
C ALA A 135 0.04 -8.39 -4.99
N GLU A 136 1.05 -8.32 -4.15
CA GLU A 136 1.70 -9.49 -3.53
C GLU A 136 0.70 -10.35 -2.77
N ILE A 137 -0.10 -9.77 -1.86
CA ILE A 137 -1.08 -10.54 -1.10
C ILE A 137 -2.28 -11.01 -1.92
N SER A 138 -2.51 -10.41 -3.10
CA SER A 138 -3.61 -10.81 -4.01
C SER A 138 -3.26 -12.01 -4.88
N THR A 139 -1.99 -12.42 -4.96
CA THR A 139 -1.54 -13.51 -5.85
C THR A 139 -2.24 -14.83 -5.57
N PHE A 140 -2.64 -15.08 -4.31
CA PHE A 140 -3.33 -16.31 -3.96
C PHE A 140 -4.70 -16.47 -4.66
N TYR A 141 -5.37 -15.37 -5.05
CA TYR A 141 -6.63 -15.44 -5.81
C TYR A 141 -6.45 -15.99 -7.23
N MET A 142 -5.21 -15.95 -7.72
CA MET A 142 -4.83 -16.44 -9.05
C MET A 142 -4.19 -17.83 -9.01
N ALA A 143 -3.91 -18.33 -7.80
CA ALA A 143 -3.30 -19.64 -7.63
C ALA A 143 -4.23 -20.75 -8.14
N LYS A 144 -3.65 -21.71 -8.86
CA LYS A 144 -4.35 -22.95 -9.26
C LYS A 144 -4.46 -23.89 -8.08
N THR A 145 -5.59 -24.57 -7.97
CA THR A 145 -5.76 -25.67 -7.00
C THR A 145 -5.22 -26.97 -7.59
N PRO A 146 -4.60 -27.85 -6.77
CA PRO A 146 -4.29 -27.66 -5.35
C PRO A 146 -3.21 -26.61 -5.11
N LEU A 147 -3.33 -25.84 -4.03
CA LEU A 147 -2.32 -24.84 -3.65
C LEU A 147 -1.00 -25.52 -3.30
N GLN A 148 0.12 -24.95 -3.76
CA GLN A 148 1.43 -25.36 -3.30
C GLN A 148 1.67 -24.81 -1.90
N LEU A 149 1.82 -25.71 -0.93
CA LEU A 149 2.08 -25.34 0.45
C LEU A 149 3.57 -25.09 0.65
N ASP A 150 3.91 -24.01 1.29
CA ASP A 150 5.27 -23.77 1.81
C ASP A 150 5.56 -24.69 3.01
N GLN A 151 6.81 -24.70 3.47
CA GLN A 151 7.23 -25.57 4.58
C GLN A 151 6.47 -25.26 5.88
N LYS A 152 6.15 -24.00 6.12
CA LYS A 152 5.42 -23.57 7.32
C LYS A 152 3.97 -24.08 7.28
N ALA A 153 3.30 -23.94 6.13
CA ALA A 153 1.95 -24.46 5.94
C ALA A 153 1.90 -25.99 6.03
N ARG A 154 2.89 -26.71 5.49
CA ARG A 154 3.00 -28.18 5.62
C ARG A 154 3.16 -28.63 7.08
N ASN A 155 3.95 -27.89 7.87
CA ASN A 155 4.14 -28.21 9.28
C ASN A 155 2.85 -28.01 10.09
N ILE A 156 2.01 -27.02 9.71
CA ILE A 156 0.71 -26.76 10.36
C ILE A 156 -0.33 -27.80 9.93
N LEU A 157 -0.35 -28.18 8.65
CA LEU A 157 -1.25 -29.18 8.10
C LEU A 157 -0.72 -30.60 8.29
N ASN A 158 -0.41 -30.95 9.54
CA ASN A 158 -0.03 -32.30 9.92
C ASN A 158 -1.25 -33.25 9.91
N GLU A 159 -1.03 -34.55 10.16
CA GLU A 159 -2.09 -35.56 10.13
C GLU A 159 -3.26 -35.25 11.06
N ASP A 160 -2.98 -34.70 12.24
CA ASP A 160 -4.02 -34.37 13.23
C ASP A 160 -4.87 -33.17 12.78
N ALA A 161 -4.25 -32.15 12.20
CA ALA A 161 -4.96 -31.02 11.60
C ALA A 161 -5.87 -31.48 10.45
N ILE A 162 -5.38 -32.41 9.61
CA ILE A 162 -6.17 -32.98 8.51
C ILE A 162 -7.37 -33.76 9.03
N LYS A 163 -7.23 -34.55 10.12
CA LYS A 163 -8.35 -35.25 10.76
C LYS A 163 -9.42 -34.28 11.26
N ILE A 164 -9.00 -33.18 11.91
CA ILE A 164 -9.93 -32.14 12.40
C ILE A 164 -10.66 -31.48 11.23
N ILE A 165 -9.96 -31.10 10.17
CA ILE A 165 -10.56 -30.46 8.99
C ILE A 165 -11.57 -31.40 8.31
N ASN A 166 -11.25 -32.69 8.20
CA ASN A 166 -12.15 -33.67 7.60
C ASN A 166 -13.40 -33.89 8.48
N GLY A 167 -13.25 -33.89 9.80
CA GLY A 167 -14.42 -33.96 10.71
C GLY A 167 -15.35 -32.76 10.62
N LEU A 168 -14.85 -31.58 10.24
CA LEU A 168 -15.67 -30.39 10.01
C LEU A 168 -16.42 -30.40 8.66
N ARG A 169 -16.09 -31.33 7.75
CA ARG A 169 -16.76 -31.49 6.45
C ARG A 169 -18.00 -32.35 6.51
N GLU A 170 -18.19 -33.15 7.54
CA GLU A 170 -19.42 -33.89 7.75
C GLU A 170 -20.49 -32.91 8.24
N PRO A 171 -21.63 -32.79 7.51
CA PRO A 171 -22.70 -31.90 7.96
C PRO A 171 -23.26 -32.41 9.32
N LEU A 172 -23.44 -31.46 10.24
CA LEU A 172 -24.23 -31.67 11.46
C LEU A 172 -25.65 -32.10 11.15
#